data_88f97e300ad42efdf3c21f3501e3bfeb
#
_entry.id   88f97e300ad42efdf3c21f3501e3bfeb
#
_cell.length_a   1.000
_cell.length_b   1.000
_cell.length_c   1.000
_cell.angle_alpha   90.00
_cell.angle_beta   90.00
_cell.angle_gamma   90.00
#
_symmetry.space_group_name_H-M   'P 1'
#
loop_
_entity.id
_entity.type
_entity.pdbx_description
1 polymer ?
#
loop_
_entity_poly.entity_id
_entity_poly.type
_entity_poly.pdbx_seq_one_letter_code
_entity_poly.pdbx_strand_id
1 'polypeptide(L)'
;EERRIIIIDNASNLSLESGLKKMETIDKMSKYGITLRNQLKFIFVLIQHQAQAQEGIENQKLNKLKPSSDGLADCKTTTRDANMVIGLYSPFKYGLREYEGYDITKFRNHIRFMEVIEDRDYGANGQICPLFFDGAVSTFYELPRPDDREALQRVYNYMESRKSKTAKTFFSYRINKMNKELHRWKIFHKFAA
;
A
#
# COMPACT_ATOMS: atom_id res chain seq x y z
N GLU A 1 13.29 25.33 10.21
CA GLU A 1 11.89 25.28 10.67
C GLU A 1 11.50 23.82 10.91
N GLU A 2 11.06 23.48 12.13
CA GLU A 2 10.70 22.11 12.50
C GLU A 2 9.36 21.74 11.82
N ARG A 3 9.35 20.67 11.01
CA ARG A 3 8.14 20.15 10.40
C ARG A 3 7.59 19.02 11.26
N ARG A 4 6.34 19.12 11.66
CA ARG A 4 5.65 18.11 12.46
C ARG A 4 4.64 17.36 11.61
N ILE A 5 4.70 16.02 11.65
CA ILE A 5 3.85 15.16 10.84
C ILE A 5 3.04 14.28 11.78
N ILE A 6 1.73 14.21 11.53
CA ILE A 6 0.81 13.27 12.19
C ILE A 6 0.29 12.31 11.12
N ILE A 7 0.44 11.02 11.35
CA ILE A 7 -0.04 9.97 10.44
C ILE A 7 -1.06 9.11 11.20
N ILE A 8 -2.25 8.96 10.63
CA ILE A 8 -3.29 8.06 11.14
C ILE A 8 -3.45 6.90 10.16
N ASP A 9 -3.04 5.70 10.58
CA ASP A 9 -3.15 4.45 9.84
C ASP A 9 -4.03 3.46 10.62
N ASN A 10 -5.27 3.28 10.23
CA ASN A 10 -6.02 3.97 9.19
C ASN A 10 -7.32 4.54 9.79
N ALA A 11 -8.06 5.32 9.01
CA ALA A 11 -9.32 5.93 9.44
C ALA A 11 -10.34 4.91 9.97
N SER A 12 -10.39 3.69 9.41
CA SER A 12 -11.30 2.63 9.85
C SER A 12 -10.98 2.07 11.24
N ASN A 13 -9.78 2.31 11.78
CA ASN A 13 -9.39 1.89 13.14
C ASN A 13 -9.69 2.95 14.23
N LEU A 14 -10.18 4.12 13.85
CA LEU A 14 -10.57 5.12 14.84
C LEU A 14 -11.67 4.58 15.75
N SER A 15 -11.46 4.72 17.06
CA SER A 15 -12.48 4.37 18.05
C SER A 15 -13.72 5.24 17.87
N LEU A 16 -14.88 4.62 17.96
CA LEU A 16 -16.13 5.37 17.91
C LEU A 16 -16.26 6.26 19.14
N GLU A 17 -16.53 7.53 18.91
CA GLU A 17 -16.91 8.45 19.98
C GLU A 17 -18.37 8.17 20.39
N SER A 18 -18.66 8.30 21.68
CA SER A 18 -20.00 8.01 22.20
C SER A 18 -21.08 8.82 21.45
N GLY A 19 -22.07 8.11 20.91
CA GLY A 19 -23.18 8.72 20.15
C GLY A 19 -22.89 9.02 18.68
N LEU A 20 -21.65 8.82 18.17
CA LEU A 20 -21.32 9.06 16.78
C LEU A 20 -21.24 7.75 15.96
N LYS A 21 -21.63 7.84 14.69
CA LYS A 21 -21.40 6.80 13.71
C LYS A 21 -19.95 6.88 13.17
N LYS A 22 -19.50 5.79 12.55
CA LYS A 22 -18.14 5.71 11.98
C LYS A 22 -17.80 6.87 11.04
N MET A 23 -18.70 7.16 10.10
CA MET A 23 -18.56 8.26 9.16
C MET A 23 -18.39 9.60 9.87
N GLU A 24 -19.19 9.87 10.91
CA GLU A 24 -19.15 11.12 11.67
C GLU A 24 -17.86 11.25 12.48
N THR A 25 -17.36 10.14 13.03
CA THR A 25 -16.06 10.11 13.74
C THR A 25 -14.90 10.44 12.78
N ILE A 26 -14.90 9.86 11.57
CA ILE A 26 -13.86 10.13 10.55
C ILE A 26 -13.96 11.58 10.05
N ASP A 27 -15.17 12.09 9.80
CA ASP A 27 -15.40 13.47 9.38
C ASP A 27 -14.90 14.48 10.45
N LYS A 28 -15.19 14.20 11.72
CA LYS A 28 -14.69 15.00 12.84
C LYS A 28 -13.16 14.99 12.91
N MET A 29 -12.52 13.82 12.71
CA MET A 29 -11.07 13.70 12.69
C MET A 29 -10.47 14.47 11.51
N SER A 30 -11.10 14.44 10.34
CA SER A 30 -10.68 15.23 9.17
C SER A 30 -10.69 16.73 9.47
N LYS A 31 -11.74 17.23 10.12
CA LYS A 31 -11.83 18.63 10.55
C LYS A 31 -10.78 19.03 11.58
N TYR A 32 -10.42 18.13 12.49
CA TYR A 32 -9.26 18.35 13.37
C TYR A 32 -7.96 18.43 12.55
N GLY A 33 -7.79 17.62 11.51
CA GLY A 33 -6.67 17.71 10.59
C GLY A 33 -6.55 19.09 9.94
N ILE A 34 -7.67 19.69 9.51
CA ILE A 34 -7.70 21.08 9.00
C ILE A 34 -7.22 22.07 10.04
N THR A 35 -7.68 21.94 11.28
CA THR A 35 -7.28 22.82 12.38
C THR A 35 -5.79 22.72 12.67
N LEU A 36 -5.27 21.50 12.79
CA LEU A 36 -3.84 21.22 13.02
C LEU A 36 -2.97 21.82 11.90
N ARG A 37 -3.38 21.64 10.64
CA ARG A 37 -2.69 22.22 9.49
C ARG A 37 -2.68 23.74 9.51
N ASN A 38 -3.86 24.36 9.69
CA ASN A 38 -4.00 25.80 9.53
C ASN A 38 -3.42 26.58 10.71
N GLN A 39 -3.65 26.13 11.94
CA GLN A 39 -3.24 26.84 13.15
C GLN A 39 -1.83 26.46 13.61
N LEU A 40 -1.48 25.17 13.57
CA LEU A 40 -0.25 24.65 14.13
C LEU A 40 0.78 24.25 13.07
N LYS A 41 0.47 24.41 11.78
CA LYS A 41 1.36 24.09 10.63
C LYS A 41 1.84 22.63 10.61
N PHE A 42 1.02 21.71 11.11
CA PHE A 42 1.28 20.26 11.00
C PHE A 42 1.02 19.77 9.58
N ILE A 43 1.77 18.75 9.14
CA ILE A 43 1.40 17.91 8.04
C ILE A 43 0.52 16.78 8.60
N PHE A 44 -0.73 16.72 8.16
CA PHE A 44 -1.70 15.72 8.61
C PHE A 44 -1.96 14.71 7.50
N VAL A 45 -1.65 13.44 7.76
CA VAL A 45 -1.81 12.33 6.80
C VAL A 45 -2.86 11.38 7.35
N LEU A 46 -3.95 11.20 6.61
CA LEU A 46 -5.01 10.24 6.94
C LEU A 46 -5.02 9.13 5.88
N ILE A 47 -4.75 7.90 6.30
CA ILE A 47 -4.81 6.72 5.43
C ILE A 47 -6.23 6.16 5.48
N GLN A 48 -6.80 5.92 4.29
CA GLN A 48 -8.17 5.41 4.15
C GLN A 48 -8.23 4.35 3.05
N HIS A 49 -8.99 3.29 3.28
CA HIS A 49 -9.18 2.22 2.29
C HIS A 49 -10.22 2.57 1.25
N GLN A 50 -10.12 1.96 0.08
CA GLN A 50 -11.19 1.92 -0.90
C GLN A 50 -12.29 0.96 -0.43
N ALA A 51 -13.56 1.29 -0.73
CA ALA A 51 -14.68 0.43 -0.40
C ALA A 51 -14.63 -0.89 -1.22
N GLN A 52 -14.98 -2.01 -0.59
CA GLN A 52 -15.05 -3.32 -1.27
C GLN A 52 -15.99 -3.30 -2.48
N ALA A 53 -17.08 -2.52 -2.45
CA ALA A 53 -17.99 -2.36 -3.57
C ALA A 53 -17.29 -1.84 -4.85
N GLN A 54 -16.19 -1.10 -4.71
CA GLN A 54 -15.39 -0.64 -5.85
C GLN A 54 -14.64 -1.80 -6.53
N GLU A 55 -14.40 -2.91 -5.84
CA GLU A 55 -13.76 -4.11 -6.40
C GLU A 55 -14.75 -5.05 -7.11
N GLY A 56 -16.03 -4.65 -7.23
CA GLY A 56 -17.09 -5.45 -7.87
C GLY A 56 -16.78 -5.79 -9.33
N ILE A 57 -17.36 -6.91 -9.80
CA ILE A 57 -17.13 -7.48 -11.15
C ILE A 57 -17.41 -6.45 -12.27
N GLU A 58 -18.39 -5.58 -12.09
CA GLU A 58 -18.71 -4.53 -13.07
C GLU A 58 -17.57 -3.52 -13.23
N ASN A 59 -17.01 -3.05 -12.11
CA ASN A 59 -15.87 -2.14 -12.12
C ASN A 59 -14.62 -2.82 -12.69
N GLN A 60 -14.44 -4.13 -12.43
CA GLN A 60 -13.36 -4.91 -13.03
C GLN A 60 -13.50 -4.97 -14.56
N LYS A 61 -14.69 -5.26 -15.07
CA LYS A 61 -14.97 -5.29 -16.52
C LYS A 61 -14.77 -3.93 -17.19
N LEU A 62 -15.06 -2.85 -16.47
CA LEU A 62 -14.93 -1.48 -16.97
C LEU A 62 -13.53 -0.88 -16.74
N ASN A 63 -12.56 -1.66 -16.22
CA ASN A 63 -11.23 -1.17 -15.82
C ASN A 63 -11.25 0.04 -14.85
N LYS A 64 -12.30 0.15 -14.02
CA LYS A 64 -12.50 1.24 -13.05
C LYS A 64 -12.04 0.87 -11.65
N LEU A 65 -10.93 0.14 -11.54
CA LEU A 65 -10.44 -0.38 -10.27
C LEU A 65 -9.38 0.51 -9.62
N LYS A 66 -8.91 1.54 -10.32
CA LYS A 66 -7.95 2.47 -9.73
C LYS A 66 -8.61 3.30 -8.63
N PRO A 67 -7.84 3.73 -7.61
CA PRO A 67 -8.35 4.58 -6.54
C PRO A 67 -9.00 5.86 -7.08
N SER A 68 -10.07 6.28 -6.44
CA SER A 68 -10.79 7.52 -6.76
C SER A 68 -11.37 8.14 -5.50
N SER A 69 -11.64 9.44 -5.54
CA SER A 69 -12.26 10.17 -4.42
C SER A 69 -13.63 9.59 -4.05
N ASP A 70 -14.40 9.12 -5.03
CA ASP A 70 -15.72 8.51 -4.81
C ASP A 70 -15.67 7.08 -4.27
N GLY A 71 -14.52 6.44 -4.42
CA GLY A 71 -14.30 5.05 -4.02
C GLY A 71 -13.96 4.86 -2.55
N LEU A 72 -13.80 5.90 -1.75
CA LEU A 72 -13.39 5.78 -0.35
C LEU A 72 -14.41 5.03 0.50
N ALA A 73 -13.91 4.13 1.36
CA ALA A 73 -14.70 3.49 2.39
C ALA A 73 -15.02 4.45 3.52
N ASP A 74 -16.13 4.19 4.22
CA ASP A 74 -16.57 4.84 5.46
C ASP A 74 -16.90 6.34 5.34
N CYS A 75 -16.04 7.16 4.74
CA CYS A 75 -16.24 8.61 4.67
C CYS A 75 -15.65 9.21 3.40
N LYS A 76 -16.48 9.75 2.52
CA LYS A 76 -16.05 10.39 1.27
C LYS A 76 -15.74 11.87 1.43
N THR A 77 -16.18 12.50 2.52
CA THR A 77 -16.00 13.95 2.74
C THR A 77 -14.55 14.32 3.04
N THR A 78 -13.74 13.36 3.49
CA THR A 78 -12.31 13.54 3.79
C THR A 78 -11.51 14.08 2.60
N THR A 79 -11.87 13.72 1.37
CA THR A 79 -11.20 14.25 0.17
C THR A 79 -11.43 15.75 -0.01
N ARG A 80 -12.60 16.26 0.43
CA ARG A 80 -12.91 17.70 0.39
C ARG A 80 -12.08 18.52 1.35
N ASP A 81 -11.61 17.89 2.42
CA ASP A 81 -10.82 18.53 3.47
C ASP A 81 -9.32 18.49 3.18
N ALA A 82 -8.89 17.54 2.34
CA ALA A 82 -7.49 17.34 2.00
C ALA A 82 -6.99 18.40 0.99
N ASN A 83 -5.72 18.80 1.10
CA ASN A 83 -5.03 19.56 0.05
C ASN A 83 -4.62 18.66 -1.09
N MET A 84 -4.20 17.44 -0.77
CA MET A 84 -3.76 16.44 -1.74
C MET A 84 -4.35 15.07 -1.39
N VAL A 85 -4.84 14.37 -2.41
CA VAL A 85 -5.32 12.99 -2.30
C VAL A 85 -4.45 12.11 -3.19
N ILE A 86 -3.80 11.13 -2.57
CA ILE A 86 -2.91 10.19 -3.26
C ILE A 86 -3.53 8.79 -3.19
N GLY A 87 -3.65 8.14 -4.33
CA GLY A 87 -4.06 6.75 -4.44
C GLY A 87 -2.88 5.82 -4.67
N LEU A 88 -2.87 4.65 -4.01
CA LEU A 88 -1.91 3.58 -4.27
C LEU A 88 -2.63 2.41 -4.92
N TYR A 89 -2.22 2.04 -6.12
CA TYR A 89 -2.87 1.03 -6.95
C TYR A 89 -1.97 -0.18 -7.23
N SER A 90 -2.54 -1.37 -7.14
CA SER A 90 -1.88 -2.64 -7.47
C SER A 90 -2.60 -3.34 -8.63
N PRO A 91 -2.19 -3.15 -9.88
CA PRO A 91 -2.84 -3.77 -11.03
C PRO A 91 -2.73 -5.31 -11.02
N PHE A 92 -1.67 -5.86 -10.41
CA PHE A 92 -1.50 -7.31 -10.28
C PHE A 92 -2.62 -7.97 -9.45
N LYS A 93 -3.14 -7.29 -8.41
CA LYS A 93 -4.26 -7.76 -7.58
C LYS A 93 -5.50 -8.07 -8.43
N TYR A 94 -5.67 -7.35 -9.52
CA TYR A 94 -6.84 -7.44 -10.41
C TYR A 94 -6.57 -8.20 -11.71
N GLY A 95 -5.41 -8.87 -11.81
CA GLY A 95 -5.08 -9.73 -12.94
C GLY A 95 -4.77 -8.99 -14.24
N LEU A 96 -4.46 -7.68 -14.17
CA LEU A 96 -4.06 -6.93 -15.34
C LEU A 96 -2.71 -7.44 -15.87
N ARG A 97 -2.58 -7.55 -17.17
CA ARG A 97 -1.33 -7.97 -17.83
C ARG A 97 -0.41 -6.80 -18.11
N GLU A 98 -1.00 -5.65 -18.40
CA GLU A 98 -0.29 -4.40 -18.70
C GLU A 98 -0.99 -3.24 -18.02
N TYR A 99 -0.23 -2.25 -17.58
CA TYR A 99 -0.74 -0.99 -17.04
C TYR A 99 0.32 0.09 -17.18
N GLU A 100 -0.06 1.27 -17.70
CA GLU A 100 0.82 2.43 -17.94
C GLU A 100 2.11 2.06 -18.70
N GLY A 101 2.03 1.13 -19.67
CA GLY A 101 3.17 0.67 -20.47
C GLY A 101 4.09 -0.33 -19.77
N TYR A 102 3.77 -0.78 -18.54
CA TYR A 102 4.54 -1.78 -17.82
C TYR A 102 3.93 -3.17 -17.96
N ASP A 103 4.77 -4.18 -18.17
CA ASP A 103 4.40 -5.59 -18.14
C ASP A 103 4.19 -6.07 -16.69
N ILE A 104 2.93 -6.07 -16.24
CA ILE A 104 2.56 -6.45 -14.88
C ILE A 104 2.85 -7.95 -14.63
N THR A 105 2.85 -8.77 -15.67
CA THR A 105 3.09 -10.21 -15.53
C THR A 105 4.52 -10.51 -15.09
N LYS A 106 5.48 -9.68 -15.51
CA LYS A 106 6.90 -9.76 -15.09
C LYS A 106 7.09 -9.24 -13.66
N PHE A 107 6.53 -8.08 -13.36
CA PHE A 107 6.64 -7.49 -12.01
C PHE A 107 5.82 -8.24 -10.96
N ARG A 108 4.69 -8.82 -11.33
CA ARG A 108 3.76 -9.47 -10.40
C ARG A 108 3.38 -8.55 -9.25
N ASN A 109 3.48 -9.02 -8.01
CA ASN A 109 3.14 -8.24 -6.81
C ASN A 109 4.22 -7.21 -6.39
N HIS A 110 5.24 -7.00 -7.20
CA HIS A 110 6.31 -6.03 -6.91
C HIS A 110 6.09 -4.65 -7.54
N ILE A 111 4.98 -4.42 -8.24
CA ILE A 111 4.69 -3.12 -8.83
C ILE A 111 3.49 -2.46 -8.16
N ARG A 112 3.59 -1.17 -7.96
CA ARG A 112 2.54 -0.29 -7.47
C ARG A 112 2.56 1.00 -8.28
N PHE A 113 1.42 1.66 -8.36
CA PHE A 113 1.30 2.97 -8.97
C PHE A 113 0.75 3.93 -7.95
N MET A 114 1.48 5.00 -7.70
CA MET A 114 1.03 6.11 -6.87
C MET A 114 0.48 7.18 -7.81
N GLU A 115 -0.78 7.54 -7.66
CA GLU A 115 -1.46 8.54 -8.47
C GLU A 115 -1.90 9.71 -7.59
N VAL A 116 -1.67 10.94 -8.05
CA VAL A 116 -2.25 12.14 -7.46
C VAL A 116 -3.68 12.26 -7.99
N ILE A 117 -4.65 11.88 -7.14
CA ILE A 117 -6.08 11.91 -7.51
C ILE A 117 -6.60 13.34 -7.49
N GLU A 118 -6.28 14.09 -6.44
CA GLU A 118 -6.62 15.49 -6.28
C GLU A 118 -5.44 16.26 -5.72
N ASP A 119 -5.16 17.42 -6.26
CA ASP A 119 -4.20 18.38 -5.75
C ASP A 119 -4.78 19.78 -5.95
N ARG A 120 -4.98 20.50 -4.85
CA ARG A 120 -5.59 21.83 -4.87
C ARG A 120 -4.58 22.95 -4.98
N ASP A 121 -3.34 22.68 -4.60
CA ASP A 121 -2.34 23.74 -4.44
C ASP A 121 -1.46 23.87 -5.69
N TYR A 122 -1.15 22.75 -6.39
CA TYR A 122 -0.15 22.74 -7.46
C TYR A 122 -0.66 22.19 -8.80
N GLY A 123 -1.89 21.67 -8.85
CA GLY A 123 -2.49 21.15 -10.08
C GLY A 123 -1.84 19.88 -10.64
N ALA A 124 -1.27 19.04 -9.77
CA ALA A 124 -0.62 17.78 -10.15
C ALA A 124 -1.58 16.62 -10.40
N ASN A 125 -2.87 16.88 -10.56
CA ASN A 125 -3.91 15.87 -10.76
C ASN A 125 -3.57 14.93 -11.92
N GLY A 126 -3.71 13.63 -11.70
CA GLY A 126 -3.48 12.60 -12.71
C GLY A 126 -1.99 12.24 -12.92
N GLN A 127 -1.06 12.86 -12.18
CA GLN A 127 0.34 12.43 -12.21
C GLN A 127 0.47 11.05 -11.58
N ILE A 128 1.19 10.15 -12.28
CA ILE A 128 1.41 8.77 -11.87
C ILE A 128 2.90 8.53 -11.66
N CYS A 129 3.24 8.00 -10.49
CA CYS A 129 4.58 7.54 -10.16
C CYS A 129 4.57 6.00 -10.06
N PRO A 130 5.20 5.28 -10.99
CA PRO A 130 5.35 3.84 -10.91
C PRO A 130 6.41 3.46 -9.88
N LEU A 131 6.10 2.49 -9.03
CA LEU A 131 6.92 2.09 -7.90
C LEU A 131 7.22 0.60 -7.92
N PHE A 132 8.48 0.25 -7.73
CA PHE A 132 8.90 -1.10 -7.37
C PHE A 132 8.75 -1.27 -5.85
N PHE A 133 8.01 -2.29 -5.43
CA PHE A 133 7.84 -2.64 -4.02
C PHE A 133 8.71 -3.84 -3.65
N ASP A 134 9.74 -3.61 -2.83
CA ASP A 134 10.52 -4.67 -2.19
C ASP A 134 9.87 -5.05 -0.84
N GLY A 135 9.00 -6.06 -0.86
CA GLY A 135 8.29 -6.51 0.34
C GLY A 135 9.17 -7.12 1.43
N ALA A 136 10.40 -7.52 1.10
CA ALA A 136 11.33 -8.08 2.09
C ALA A 136 11.86 -7.01 3.06
N VAL A 137 11.92 -5.76 2.62
CA VAL A 137 12.39 -4.62 3.41
C VAL A 137 11.34 -3.51 3.51
N SER A 138 10.11 -3.76 3.05
CA SER A 138 8.99 -2.81 3.06
C SER A 138 9.34 -1.45 2.45
N THR A 139 10.08 -1.47 1.33
CA THR A 139 10.59 -0.23 0.72
C THR A 139 10.07 -0.10 -0.71
N PHE A 140 9.82 1.14 -1.10
CA PHE A 140 9.43 1.51 -2.45
C PHE A 140 10.60 2.22 -3.14
N TYR A 141 10.78 1.90 -4.42
CA TYR A 141 11.72 2.57 -5.31
C TYR A 141 10.97 3.02 -6.55
N GLU A 142 11.26 4.23 -7.02
CA GLU A 142 10.70 4.69 -8.29
C GLU A 142 11.21 3.82 -9.44
N LEU A 143 10.30 3.44 -10.34
CA LEU A 143 10.65 2.66 -11.53
C LEU A 143 11.12 3.58 -12.65
N PRO A 144 12.08 3.12 -13.48
CA PRO A 144 12.43 3.80 -14.72
C PRO A 144 11.23 3.82 -15.67
N ARG A 145 11.24 4.73 -16.64
CA ARG A 145 10.17 4.83 -17.64
C ARG A 145 9.97 3.51 -18.40
N PRO A 146 8.73 3.23 -18.88
CA PRO A 146 8.43 1.95 -19.54
C PRO A 146 9.16 1.75 -20.87
N ASP A 147 9.65 2.80 -21.51
CA ASP A 147 10.45 2.79 -22.73
C ASP A 147 11.96 2.58 -22.46
N ASP A 148 12.46 2.81 -21.24
CA ASP A 148 13.84 2.53 -20.84
C ASP A 148 14.05 1.03 -20.55
N ARG A 149 14.23 0.28 -21.63
CA ARG A 149 14.38 -1.18 -21.58
C ARG A 149 15.62 -1.63 -20.79
N GLU A 150 16.71 -0.88 -20.86
CA GLU A 150 17.95 -1.25 -20.14
C GLU A 150 17.80 -1.08 -18.64
N ALA A 151 17.23 0.04 -18.21
CA ALA A 151 16.98 0.27 -16.80
C ALA A 151 15.95 -0.72 -16.25
N LEU A 152 14.87 -1.03 -16.97
CA LEU A 152 13.91 -2.07 -16.60
C LEU A 152 14.55 -3.45 -16.51
N GLN A 153 15.46 -3.81 -17.43
CA GLN A 153 16.18 -5.08 -17.34
C GLN A 153 17.04 -5.18 -16.07
N ARG A 154 17.65 -4.09 -15.63
CA ARG A 154 18.36 -4.06 -14.32
C ARG A 154 17.44 -4.34 -13.15
N VAL A 155 16.20 -3.78 -13.17
CA VAL A 155 15.19 -4.07 -12.13
C VAL A 155 14.78 -5.53 -12.16
N TYR A 156 14.53 -6.13 -13.33
CA TYR A 156 14.20 -7.55 -13.44
C TYR A 156 15.34 -8.45 -12.92
N ASN A 157 16.58 -8.16 -13.26
CA ASN A 157 17.74 -8.89 -12.76
C ASN A 157 17.85 -8.79 -11.22
N TYR A 158 17.57 -7.62 -10.65
CA TYR A 158 17.51 -7.44 -9.20
C TYR A 158 16.42 -8.32 -8.57
N MET A 159 15.21 -8.34 -9.14
CA MET A 159 14.11 -9.18 -8.66
C MET A 159 14.49 -10.67 -8.67
N GLU A 160 15.08 -11.16 -9.74
CA GLU A 160 15.52 -12.57 -9.84
C GLU A 160 16.61 -12.90 -8.82
N SER A 161 17.59 -12.01 -8.61
CA SER A 161 18.63 -12.20 -7.59
C SER A 161 18.07 -12.31 -6.17
N ARG A 162 17.00 -11.58 -5.87
CA ARG A 162 16.30 -11.64 -4.57
C ARG A 162 15.54 -12.94 -4.38
N LYS A 163 14.85 -13.44 -5.40
CA LYS A 163 14.15 -14.73 -5.33
C LYS A 163 15.09 -15.86 -4.91
N SER A 164 16.29 -15.92 -5.48
CA SER A 164 17.27 -16.95 -5.14
C SER A 164 17.76 -16.87 -3.70
N LYS A 165 17.94 -15.66 -3.17
CA LYS A 165 18.36 -15.44 -1.77
C LYS A 165 17.23 -15.79 -0.79
N THR A 166 16.00 -15.33 -1.05
CA THR A 166 14.84 -15.61 -0.20
C THR A 166 14.51 -17.08 -0.16
N ALA A 167 14.59 -17.80 -1.29
CA ALA A 167 14.41 -19.25 -1.32
C ALA A 167 15.44 -19.97 -0.46
N LYS A 168 16.73 -19.62 -0.55
CA LYS A 168 17.79 -20.23 0.28
C LYS A 168 17.57 -19.95 1.77
N THR A 169 17.22 -18.71 2.14
CA THR A 169 16.98 -18.33 3.54
C THR A 169 15.73 -19.01 4.11
N PHE A 170 14.65 -19.11 3.33
CA PHE A 170 13.43 -19.80 3.75
C PHE A 170 13.62 -21.31 3.91
N PHE A 171 14.38 -21.95 3.00
CA PHE A 171 14.74 -23.36 3.11
C PHE A 171 15.60 -23.63 4.33
N SER A 172 16.62 -22.81 4.59
CA SER A 172 17.48 -22.96 5.79
C SER A 172 16.71 -22.74 7.08
N TYR A 173 15.79 -21.77 7.13
CA TYR A 173 14.92 -21.53 8.28
C TYR A 173 13.97 -22.70 8.56
N ARG A 174 13.35 -23.27 7.52
CA ARG A 174 12.46 -24.46 7.66
C ARG A 174 13.23 -25.68 8.13
N ILE A 175 14.41 -25.95 7.57
CA ILE A 175 15.27 -27.06 8.00
C ILE A 175 15.70 -26.88 9.46
N ASN A 176 16.11 -25.68 9.86
CA ASN A 176 16.50 -25.40 11.25
C ASN A 176 15.34 -25.51 12.23
N LYS A 177 14.11 -25.09 11.83
CA LYS A 177 12.91 -25.26 12.65
C LYS A 177 12.55 -26.74 12.80
N MET A 178 12.58 -27.50 11.70
CA MET A 178 12.29 -28.94 11.70
C MET A 178 13.31 -29.72 12.53
N ASN A 179 14.60 -29.38 12.46
CA ASN A 179 15.65 -29.99 13.28
C ASN A 179 15.49 -29.67 14.77
N LYS A 180 15.05 -28.46 15.13
CA LYS A 180 14.73 -28.11 16.54
C LYS A 180 13.50 -28.87 17.06
N GLU A 181 12.48 -29.08 16.25
CA GLU A 181 11.30 -29.86 16.63
C GLU A 181 11.63 -31.35 16.77
N LEU A 182 12.41 -31.91 15.84
CA LEU A 182 12.93 -33.27 15.95
C LEU A 182 13.83 -33.49 17.20
N HIS A 183 14.63 -32.49 17.56
CA HIS A 183 15.46 -32.55 18.77
C HIS A 183 14.62 -32.50 20.05
N ARG A 184 13.55 -31.69 20.05
CA ARG A 184 12.56 -31.64 21.12
C ARG A 184 11.82 -32.97 21.29
N TRP A 185 11.45 -33.60 20.15
CA TRP A 185 10.77 -34.89 20.14
C TRP A 185 11.66 -36.02 20.68
N LYS A 186 12.94 -36.04 20.32
CA LYS A 186 13.93 -37.02 20.86
C LYS A 186 14.18 -36.85 22.36
N ILE A 187 14.11 -35.63 22.88
CA ILE A 187 14.22 -35.36 24.32
C ILE A 187 12.97 -35.85 25.06
N PHE A 188 11.77 -35.66 24.52
CA PHE A 188 10.52 -36.14 25.14
C PHE A 188 10.45 -37.65 25.21
N HIS A 189 10.91 -38.38 24.19
CA HIS A 189 10.96 -39.85 24.24
C HIS A 189 12.01 -40.43 25.20
N LYS A 190 13.03 -39.65 25.56
CA LYS A 190 14.04 -40.06 26.55
C LYS A 190 13.57 -39.93 28.01
N PHE A 191 12.51 -39.12 28.24
CA PHE A 191 11.92 -38.93 29.58
C PHE A 191 10.62 -39.74 29.81
N ALA A 192 10.12 -40.43 28.77
CA ALA A 192 8.89 -41.23 28.82
C ALA A 192 9.19 -42.77 28.82
N ALA A 193 10.44 -43.18 28.90
CA ALA A 193 10.92 -44.55 29.11
C ALA A 193 11.62 -44.63 30.46
#